data_4c36d97aeec0f43008a8f369e76722c9
#
_entry.id   4c36d97aeec0f43008a8f369e76722c9
#
_cell.length_a   1.000
_cell.length_b   1.000
_cell.length_c   1.000
_cell.angle_alpha   90.00
_cell.angle_beta   90.00
_cell.angle_gamma   90.00
#
_symmetry.space_group_name_H-M   'P 1'
#
loop_
_entity.id
_entity.type
_entity.pdbx_description
1 polymer ?
#
loop_
_entity_poly.entity_id
_entity_poly.type
_entity_poly.pdbx_seq_one_letter_code
_entity_poly.pdbx_strand_id
1 'polypeptide(L)'
;MKKRHYGMLSLALTSCLAVHAENKNQNTDKPNVIFIYADDLGYGDLECYGAKNVQTPNVNRLASEGIRFINAHATAATSTPSRYSMLTGEYAWRKPGTDVAAGNAGMIIRPEQYTMADMFKSSGYATGAFGKWHLGLGDKTAQQDWNAPLSASLGDLGFDYSYIMAATADRVPCVFIENGQVANYDPSAPIEVSYIKNFPGEPTGKDNPELLYNLKPSHGHDMSIVNGISRIGYMKGGGKALWKDENIADSITAHAVDFIKQHKDEPFFMYFATNDVHVPRFPHNRFRGKNKMGLRGDAIAQFDWSVGQLLEALDKMGLTQNTLIILSSDNGPVVDDGYDDKAEELLNGHEPAGN
;
A
#
# COMPACT_ATOMS: atom_id res chain seq x y z
N MET A 1 -7.69 -48.54 87.13
CA MET A 1 -8.30 -48.74 85.79
C MET A 1 -8.25 -47.41 85.01
N LYS A 2 -7.35 -47.32 84.01
CA LYS A 2 -7.11 -46.10 83.26
C LYS A 2 -7.96 -46.09 82.00
N LYS A 3 -8.82 -45.03 81.82
CA LYS A 3 -9.55 -44.81 80.61
C LYS A 3 -8.70 -43.97 79.64
N ARG A 4 -8.46 -44.53 78.47
CA ARG A 4 -7.76 -43.78 77.36
C ARG A 4 -8.86 -43.04 76.53
N HIS A 5 -8.64 -41.74 76.35
CA HIS A 5 -9.42 -40.93 75.43
C HIS A 5 -8.66 -40.89 74.10
N TYR A 6 -9.34 -41.29 73.03
CA TYR A 6 -8.87 -41.10 71.66
C TYR A 6 -9.46 -39.78 71.14
N GLY A 7 -8.58 -38.87 70.93
CA GLY A 7 -8.92 -37.63 70.24
C GLY A 7 -8.91 -37.87 68.71
N MET A 8 -10.03 -37.59 68.07
CA MET A 8 -10.17 -37.58 66.61
C MET A 8 -9.58 -36.25 66.09
N LEU A 9 -8.51 -36.31 65.27
CA LEU A 9 -7.97 -35.22 64.55
C LEU A 9 -8.67 -35.17 63.18
N SER A 10 -9.56 -34.17 62.98
CA SER A 10 -10.17 -33.90 61.68
C SER A 10 -9.20 -33.12 60.82
N LEU A 11 -8.69 -33.77 59.76
CA LEU A 11 -7.88 -33.12 58.74
C LEU A 11 -8.80 -32.45 57.72
N ALA A 12 -8.90 -31.14 57.76
CA ALA A 12 -9.57 -30.34 56.73
C ALA A 12 -8.66 -30.24 55.51
N LEU A 13 -8.96 -30.95 54.43
CA LEU A 13 -8.34 -30.72 53.12
C LEU A 13 -8.94 -29.47 52.51
N THR A 14 -8.22 -28.38 52.54
CA THR A 14 -8.50 -27.19 51.69
C THR A 14 -7.93 -27.46 50.32
N SER A 15 -8.75 -27.81 49.37
CA SER A 15 -8.44 -27.87 47.94
C SER A 15 -8.32 -26.44 47.41
N CYS A 16 -7.10 -25.92 47.31
CA CYS A 16 -6.81 -24.75 46.48
C CYS A 16 -7.01 -25.14 45.01
N LEU A 17 -8.14 -24.73 44.43
CA LEU A 17 -8.28 -24.63 42.98
C LEU A 17 -7.35 -23.53 42.51
N ALA A 18 -6.18 -23.91 42.08
CA ALA A 18 -5.32 -23.01 41.26
C ALA A 18 -6.02 -22.83 39.94
N VAL A 19 -6.68 -21.69 39.79
CA VAL A 19 -7.08 -21.18 38.49
C VAL A 19 -5.78 -20.87 37.74
N HIS A 20 -5.35 -21.80 36.90
CA HIS A 20 -4.34 -21.49 35.88
C HIS A 20 -5.03 -20.56 34.89
N ALA A 21 -4.85 -19.23 35.09
CA ALA A 21 -4.93 -18.31 33.99
C ALA A 21 -3.84 -18.77 33.01
N GLU A 22 -4.24 -19.38 31.91
CA GLU A 22 -3.36 -19.50 30.75
C GLU A 22 -2.96 -18.09 30.38
N ASN A 23 -1.79 -17.65 30.86
CA ASN A 23 -1.04 -16.63 30.18
C ASN A 23 -0.82 -17.19 28.77
N LYS A 24 -1.65 -16.80 27.82
CA LYS A 24 -1.28 -16.83 26.42
C LYS A 24 0.01 -15.99 26.36
N ASN A 25 1.14 -16.67 26.38
CA ASN A 25 2.41 -16.07 26.03
C ASN A 25 2.19 -15.47 24.65
N GLN A 26 1.98 -14.16 24.60
CA GLN A 26 2.25 -13.44 23.37
C GLN A 26 3.66 -13.86 22.99
N ASN A 27 3.82 -14.36 21.78
CA ASN A 27 5.10 -14.78 21.25
C ASN A 27 5.98 -13.50 21.09
N THR A 28 6.51 -13.02 22.25
CA THR A 28 7.24 -11.75 22.38
C THR A 28 8.58 -11.78 21.67
N ASP A 29 8.97 -12.93 21.14
CA ASP A 29 10.23 -13.12 20.45
C ASP A 29 10.20 -12.66 18.97
N LYS A 30 9.02 -12.42 18.41
CA LYS A 30 8.85 -12.02 17.01
C LYS A 30 8.02 -10.74 16.91
N PRO A 31 8.64 -9.58 16.63
CA PRO A 31 7.90 -8.34 16.43
C PRO A 31 7.08 -8.39 15.14
N ASN A 32 5.94 -7.72 15.11
CA ASN A 32 5.28 -7.40 13.85
C ASN A 32 6.18 -6.51 13.00
N VAL A 33 6.04 -6.59 11.69
CA VAL A 33 6.81 -5.75 10.77
C VAL A 33 5.87 -5.09 9.77
N ILE A 34 5.89 -3.76 9.73
CA ILE A 34 5.17 -2.97 8.74
C ILE A 34 6.19 -2.21 7.89
N PHE A 35 6.18 -2.49 6.58
CA PHE A 35 6.96 -1.75 5.61
C PHE A 35 6.03 -0.78 4.87
N ILE A 36 6.11 0.51 5.23
CA ILE A 36 5.39 1.60 4.56
C ILE A 36 6.23 2.09 3.40
N TYR A 37 5.70 1.98 2.18
CA TYR A 37 6.43 2.33 0.97
C TYR A 37 5.65 3.38 0.19
N ALA A 38 6.09 4.63 0.31
CA ALA A 38 5.52 5.77 -0.40
C ALA A 38 5.88 5.73 -1.89
N ASP A 39 5.12 6.46 -2.69
CA ASP A 39 5.26 6.57 -4.13
C ASP A 39 5.63 8.00 -4.52
N ASP A 40 6.75 8.21 -5.18
CA ASP A 40 7.26 9.52 -5.61
C ASP A 40 7.41 10.56 -4.48
N LEU A 41 7.54 10.11 -3.24
CA LEU A 41 7.72 11.00 -2.10
C LEU A 41 9.19 11.38 -1.97
N GLY A 42 9.46 12.67 -2.04
CA GLY A 42 10.82 13.19 -1.92
C GLY A 42 11.30 13.25 -0.46
N TYR A 43 12.61 13.24 -0.30
CA TYR A 43 13.26 13.44 0.99
C TYR A 43 12.81 14.76 1.65
N GLY A 44 12.71 15.85 0.87
CA GLY A 44 12.30 17.16 1.34
C GLY A 44 10.80 17.35 1.53
N ASP A 45 9.97 16.35 1.24
CA ASP A 45 8.50 16.44 1.40
C ASP A 45 8.04 16.23 2.85
N LEU A 46 8.91 15.83 3.76
CA LEU A 46 8.58 15.50 5.14
C LEU A 46 9.15 16.53 6.13
N GLU A 47 8.34 16.95 7.11
CA GLU A 47 8.77 17.94 8.13
C GLU A 47 10.01 17.47 8.91
N CYS A 48 10.10 16.18 9.24
CA CYS A 48 11.26 15.62 9.94
C CYS A 48 12.57 15.76 9.15
N TYR A 49 12.49 16.03 7.84
CA TYR A 49 13.61 16.34 6.96
C TYR A 49 13.68 17.81 6.53
N GLY A 50 12.83 18.69 7.09
CA GLY A 50 12.90 20.12 6.89
C GLY A 50 11.83 20.73 5.99
N ALA A 51 10.82 19.96 5.55
CA ALA A 51 9.67 20.51 4.82
C ALA A 51 8.99 21.62 5.62
N LYS A 52 8.68 22.75 4.97
CA LYS A 52 8.08 23.92 5.61
C LYS A 52 6.65 24.19 5.18
N ASN A 53 6.26 23.73 4.00
CA ASN A 53 4.99 24.04 3.36
C ASN A 53 3.92 22.96 3.52
N VAL A 54 4.26 21.86 4.17
CA VAL A 54 3.38 20.74 4.45
C VAL A 54 3.54 20.30 5.89
N GLN A 55 2.51 19.68 6.45
CA GLN A 55 2.53 19.13 7.81
C GLN A 55 2.41 17.61 7.73
N THR A 56 3.36 16.92 8.41
CA THR A 56 3.42 15.45 8.46
C THR A 56 3.58 14.96 9.91
N PRO A 57 2.60 15.26 10.80
CA PRO A 57 2.73 15.00 12.24
C PRO A 57 2.86 13.51 12.57
N ASN A 58 2.24 12.62 11.81
CA ASN A 58 2.32 11.17 12.05
C ASN A 58 3.69 10.61 11.63
N VAL A 59 4.25 11.07 10.51
CA VAL A 59 5.62 10.73 10.13
C VAL A 59 6.64 11.34 11.10
N ASN A 60 6.39 12.57 11.60
CA ASN A 60 7.20 13.18 12.63
C ASN A 60 7.21 12.34 13.92
N ARG A 61 6.06 11.77 14.30
CA ARG A 61 5.98 10.83 15.43
C ARG A 61 6.92 9.63 15.21
N LEU A 62 6.84 8.96 14.06
CA LEU A 62 7.75 7.85 13.72
C LEU A 62 9.23 8.27 13.80
N ALA A 63 9.57 9.43 13.25
CA ALA A 63 10.93 9.95 13.27
C ALA A 63 11.44 10.24 14.68
N SER A 64 10.57 10.71 15.58
CA SER A 64 10.91 11.04 16.97
C SER A 64 11.01 9.81 17.88
N GLU A 65 10.25 8.76 17.58
CA GLU A 65 10.22 7.52 18.35
C GLU A 65 11.19 6.46 17.81
N GLY A 66 11.88 6.73 16.68
CA GLY A 66 12.73 5.77 15.98
C GLY A 66 14.06 6.33 15.49
N ILE A 67 14.56 5.75 14.40
CA ILE A 67 15.81 6.13 13.75
C ILE A 67 15.50 6.81 12.42
N ARG A 68 16.02 8.03 12.25
CA ARG A 68 15.93 8.78 11.00
C ARG A 68 17.25 8.69 10.23
N PHE A 69 17.19 8.13 9.02
CA PHE A 69 18.34 8.03 8.13
C PHE A 69 18.53 9.34 7.37
N ILE A 70 19.72 9.92 7.42
CA ILE A 70 20.08 11.17 6.72
C ILE A 70 20.87 10.93 5.43
N ASN A 71 21.20 9.68 5.13
CA ASN A 71 21.91 9.27 3.92
C ASN A 71 21.49 7.86 3.51
N ALA A 72 20.23 7.75 3.05
CA ALA A 72 19.67 6.52 2.50
C ALA A 72 19.21 6.77 1.07
N HIS A 73 19.38 5.78 0.20
CA HIS A 73 19.13 5.92 -1.23
C HIS A 73 18.19 4.80 -1.71
N ALA A 74 17.24 5.16 -2.58
CA ALA A 74 16.48 4.18 -3.33
C ALA A 74 17.41 3.44 -4.31
N THR A 75 17.09 2.20 -4.62
CA THR A 75 17.90 1.35 -5.50
C THR A 75 17.77 1.70 -6.98
N ALA A 76 16.73 2.45 -7.34
CA ALA A 76 16.47 2.94 -8.69
C ALA A 76 15.70 4.27 -8.64
N ALA A 77 15.68 4.98 -9.77
CA ALA A 77 15.03 6.28 -9.90
C ALA A 77 13.53 6.18 -10.28
N THR A 78 12.99 4.99 -10.45
CA THR A 78 11.60 4.73 -10.84
C THR A 78 11.02 3.53 -10.08
N SER A 79 9.69 3.47 -10.02
CA SER A 79 8.92 2.57 -9.17
C SER A 79 9.20 1.08 -9.37
N THR A 80 8.96 0.54 -10.57
CA THR A 80 9.06 -0.90 -10.82
C THR A 80 10.43 -1.48 -10.43
N PRO A 81 11.57 -0.93 -10.91
CA PRO A 81 12.88 -1.48 -10.55
C PRO A 81 13.20 -1.34 -9.05
N SER A 82 12.75 -0.27 -8.41
CA SER A 82 12.96 -0.08 -6.97
C SER A 82 12.16 -1.08 -6.14
N ARG A 83 10.89 -1.28 -6.48
CA ARG A 83 10.00 -2.27 -5.82
C ARG A 83 10.48 -3.69 -6.03
N TYR A 84 10.95 -4.01 -7.25
CA TYR A 84 11.59 -5.30 -7.55
C TYR A 84 12.78 -5.54 -6.61
N SER A 85 13.70 -4.59 -6.54
CA SER A 85 14.90 -4.73 -5.72
C SER A 85 14.58 -4.88 -4.24
N MET A 86 13.60 -4.12 -3.74
CA MET A 86 13.20 -4.18 -2.34
C MET A 86 12.58 -5.53 -1.96
N LEU A 87 11.70 -6.09 -2.81
CA LEU A 87 11.04 -7.36 -2.51
C LEU A 87 11.95 -8.58 -2.71
N THR A 88 12.92 -8.51 -3.62
CA THR A 88 13.76 -9.66 -3.99
C THR A 88 15.19 -9.62 -3.41
N GLY A 89 15.64 -8.46 -2.93
CA GLY A 89 17.02 -8.25 -2.52
C GLY A 89 18.01 -8.20 -3.70
N GLU A 90 17.52 -8.15 -4.94
CA GLU A 90 18.34 -8.09 -6.14
C GLU A 90 18.23 -6.73 -6.83
N TYR A 91 19.33 -6.17 -7.31
CA TYR A 91 19.27 -4.98 -8.14
C TYR A 91 18.56 -5.26 -9.46
N ALA A 92 17.56 -4.45 -9.80
CA ALA A 92 16.73 -4.62 -11.00
C ALA A 92 17.55 -4.60 -12.30
N TRP A 93 18.62 -3.78 -12.40
CA TRP A 93 19.49 -3.71 -13.56
C TRP A 93 20.23 -5.02 -13.90
N ARG A 94 20.21 -5.99 -12.98
CA ARG A 94 20.77 -7.34 -13.20
C ARG A 94 19.81 -8.27 -13.94
N LYS A 95 18.53 -7.88 -14.08
CA LYS A 95 17.47 -8.69 -14.70
C LYS A 95 16.76 -7.91 -15.79
N PRO A 96 16.81 -8.37 -17.06
CA PRO A 96 16.01 -7.77 -18.13
C PRO A 96 14.51 -7.80 -17.82
N GLY A 97 13.76 -6.79 -18.28
CA GLY A 97 12.30 -6.73 -18.12
C GLY A 97 11.83 -6.18 -16.77
N THR A 98 12.71 -5.50 -16.03
CA THR A 98 12.39 -4.80 -14.78
C THR A 98 12.20 -3.30 -14.96
N ASP A 99 11.98 -2.84 -16.19
CA ASP A 99 11.64 -1.45 -16.50
C ASP A 99 10.22 -1.12 -16.03
N VAL A 100 9.82 0.16 -16.12
CA VAL A 100 8.51 0.63 -15.71
C VAL A 100 7.38 -0.18 -16.36
N ALA A 101 6.62 -0.90 -15.56
CA ALA A 101 5.63 -1.84 -16.04
C ALA A 101 4.34 -1.15 -16.50
N ALA A 102 3.71 -1.67 -17.55
CA ALA A 102 2.32 -1.36 -17.89
C ALA A 102 1.35 -2.02 -16.88
N GLY A 103 0.13 -1.52 -16.76
CA GLY A 103 -0.85 -2.08 -15.84
C GLY A 103 -1.32 -3.50 -16.18
N ASN A 104 -1.13 -3.93 -17.42
CA ASN A 104 -1.38 -5.29 -17.90
C ASN A 104 -0.09 -6.10 -18.10
N ALA A 105 1.01 -5.71 -17.49
CA ALA A 105 2.25 -6.47 -17.51
C ALA A 105 2.06 -7.84 -16.86
N GLY A 106 2.74 -8.86 -17.41
CA GLY A 106 2.89 -10.14 -16.74
C GLY A 106 3.81 -10.02 -15.52
N MET A 107 3.69 -10.95 -14.60
CA MET A 107 4.42 -10.97 -13.34
C MET A 107 5.94 -10.92 -13.57
N ILE A 108 6.60 -9.91 -13.02
CA ILE A 108 8.05 -9.65 -13.15
C ILE A 108 8.83 -10.49 -12.14
N ILE A 109 8.36 -10.54 -10.90
CA ILE A 109 8.88 -11.48 -9.90
C ILE A 109 8.20 -12.82 -10.18
N ARG A 110 8.98 -13.83 -10.49
CA ARG A 110 8.42 -15.16 -10.81
C ARG A 110 8.15 -15.95 -9.53
N PRO A 111 7.16 -16.86 -9.50
CA PRO A 111 6.82 -17.65 -8.32
C PRO A 111 7.99 -18.45 -7.72
N GLU A 112 9.00 -18.78 -8.55
CA GLU A 112 10.20 -19.51 -8.11
C GLU A 112 11.24 -18.61 -7.41
N GLN A 113 11.08 -17.29 -7.50
CA GLN A 113 12.00 -16.32 -6.93
C GLN A 113 11.62 -16.04 -5.48
N TYR A 114 12.55 -16.33 -4.57
CA TYR A 114 12.36 -16.09 -3.15
C TYR A 114 12.23 -14.59 -2.85
N THR A 115 11.20 -14.23 -2.13
CA THR A 115 10.86 -12.83 -1.82
C THR A 115 10.98 -12.53 -0.32
N MET A 116 10.89 -11.25 0.01
CA MET A 116 10.75 -10.81 1.41
C MET A 116 9.49 -11.40 2.06
N ALA A 117 8.39 -11.54 1.33
CA ALA A 117 7.16 -12.15 1.87
C ALA A 117 7.37 -13.64 2.16
N ASP A 118 8.06 -14.40 1.29
CA ASP A 118 8.40 -15.79 1.55
C ASP A 118 9.28 -15.94 2.79
N MET A 119 10.21 -15.02 3.00
CA MET A 119 11.08 -15.00 4.18
C MET A 119 10.25 -14.88 5.46
N PHE A 120 9.33 -13.94 5.50
CA PHE A 120 8.44 -13.77 6.66
C PHE A 120 7.48 -14.95 6.84
N LYS A 121 6.85 -15.40 5.75
CA LYS A 121 5.93 -16.53 5.76
C LYS A 121 6.61 -17.82 6.26
N SER A 122 7.81 -18.13 5.75
CA SER A 122 8.59 -19.28 6.20
C SER A 122 9.03 -19.18 7.67
N SER A 123 9.06 -17.96 8.20
CA SER A 123 9.30 -17.67 9.60
C SER A 123 8.04 -17.68 10.47
N GLY A 124 6.89 -18.06 9.93
CA GLY A 124 5.61 -18.16 10.65
C GLY A 124 4.90 -16.84 10.90
N TYR A 125 5.08 -15.87 10.01
CA TYR A 125 4.32 -14.62 10.00
C TYR A 125 3.10 -14.74 9.09
N ALA A 126 1.98 -14.15 9.47
CA ALA A 126 0.92 -13.80 8.53
C ALA A 126 1.41 -12.67 7.63
N THR A 127 1.15 -12.75 6.31
CA THR A 127 1.74 -11.80 5.35
C THR A 127 0.66 -11.08 4.55
N GLY A 128 0.72 -9.74 4.47
CA GLY A 128 -0.26 -8.93 3.77
C GLY A 128 0.37 -7.86 2.87
N ALA A 129 -0.22 -7.64 1.68
CA ALA A 129 0.18 -6.60 0.74
C ALA A 129 -0.99 -5.66 0.40
N PHE A 130 -0.75 -4.35 0.47
CA PHE A 130 -1.78 -3.33 0.30
C PHE A 130 -1.30 -2.19 -0.60
N GLY A 131 -2.16 -1.78 -1.54
CA GLY A 131 -1.95 -0.61 -2.38
C GLY A 131 -1.19 -0.85 -3.66
N LYS A 132 -0.24 0.00 -4.02
CA LYS A 132 0.47 -0.07 -5.31
C LYS A 132 1.34 -1.33 -5.42
N TRP A 133 1.10 -2.11 -6.48
CA TRP A 133 1.95 -3.26 -6.80
C TRP A 133 3.02 -2.91 -7.84
N HIS A 134 2.63 -2.62 -9.06
CA HIS A 134 3.48 -2.19 -10.18
C HIS A 134 4.59 -3.17 -10.58
N LEU A 135 4.39 -4.48 -10.36
CA LEU A 135 5.33 -5.55 -10.68
C LEU A 135 4.70 -6.63 -11.57
N GLY A 136 3.58 -6.27 -12.24
CA GLY A 136 2.86 -7.18 -13.11
C GLY A 136 2.09 -8.28 -12.37
N LEU A 137 1.14 -8.88 -13.06
CA LEU A 137 0.25 -9.94 -12.58
C LEU A 137 -0.01 -10.93 -13.71
N GLY A 138 -0.34 -12.18 -13.36
CA GLY A 138 -0.58 -13.22 -14.36
C GLY A 138 0.68 -13.72 -15.05
N ASP A 139 0.54 -14.71 -15.90
CA ASP A 139 1.68 -15.39 -16.52
C ASP A 139 2.35 -14.59 -17.64
N LYS A 140 1.57 -13.79 -18.38
CA LYS A 140 2.04 -13.12 -19.60
C LYS A 140 1.45 -11.73 -19.72
N THR A 141 2.28 -10.81 -20.21
CA THR A 141 1.84 -9.45 -20.52
C THR A 141 0.69 -9.44 -21.54
N ALA A 142 -0.30 -8.57 -21.30
CA ALA A 142 -1.49 -8.36 -22.12
C ALA A 142 -2.43 -9.57 -22.27
N GLN A 143 -2.27 -10.59 -21.43
CA GLN A 143 -3.09 -11.81 -21.48
C GLN A 143 -3.86 -12.07 -20.17
N GLN A 144 -3.94 -11.09 -19.26
CA GLN A 144 -4.75 -11.20 -18.06
C GLN A 144 -6.23 -11.18 -18.42
N ASP A 145 -6.96 -12.17 -17.93
CA ASP A 145 -8.42 -12.12 -17.90
C ASP A 145 -8.86 -11.45 -16.57
N TRP A 146 -9.22 -10.18 -16.65
CA TRP A 146 -9.68 -9.42 -15.49
C TRP A 146 -11.07 -9.81 -14.99
N ASN A 147 -11.75 -10.74 -15.71
CA ASN A 147 -13.10 -11.20 -15.39
C ASN A 147 -13.10 -12.55 -14.67
N ALA A 148 -11.93 -13.12 -14.44
CA ALA A 148 -11.70 -14.39 -13.76
C ALA A 148 -10.51 -14.27 -12.78
N PRO A 149 -10.28 -15.27 -11.92
CA PRO A 149 -9.06 -15.33 -11.12
C PRO A 149 -7.81 -15.28 -12.02
N LEU A 150 -6.86 -14.43 -11.66
CA LEU A 150 -5.60 -14.29 -12.38
C LEU A 150 -4.78 -15.59 -12.28
N SER A 151 -4.07 -15.94 -13.36
CA SER A 151 -3.26 -17.15 -13.43
C SER A 151 -2.06 -17.17 -12.48
N ALA A 152 -1.58 -15.99 -12.07
CA ALA A 152 -0.58 -15.81 -11.03
C ALA A 152 -0.79 -14.47 -10.31
N SER A 153 -0.56 -14.45 -9.01
CA SER A 153 -0.85 -13.32 -8.13
C SER A 153 0.14 -13.23 -6.97
N LEU A 154 -0.10 -12.33 -6.02
CA LEU A 154 0.75 -12.16 -4.85
C LEU A 154 0.75 -13.38 -3.90
N GLY A 155 -0.29 -14.21 -3.96
CA GLY A 155 -0.31 -15.49 -3.23
C GLY A 155 0.83 -16.42 -3.61
N ASP A 156 1.24 -16.37 -4.89
CA ASP A 156 2.38 -17.15 -5.42
C ASP A 156 3.74 -16.57 -5.01
N LEU A 157 3.77 -15.39 -4.39
CA LEU A 157 4.96 -14.68 -3.92
C LEU A 157 5.05 -14.60 -2.39
N GLY A 158 4.30 -15.45 -1.68
CA GLY A 158 4.38 -15.53 -0.24
C GLY A 158 3.42 -14.63 0.55
N PHE A 159 2.51 -13.89 -0.08
CA PHE A 159 1.49 -13.10 0.62
C PHE A 159 0.21 -13.92 0.87
N ASP A 160 -0.24 -13.99 2.13
CA ASP A 160 -1.48 -14.67 2.51
C ASP A 160 -2.73 -13.86 2.14
N TYR A 161 -2.60 -12.53 2.17
CA TYR A 161 -3.66 -11.60 1.79
C TYR A 161 -3.10 -10.46 0.93
N SER A 162 -3.86 -10.03 -0.05
CA SER A 162 -3.51 -8.85 -0.85
C SER A 162 -4.75 -8.05 -1.26
N TYR A 163 -4.64 -6.71 -1.15
CA TYR A 163 -5.60 -5.76 -1.69
C TYR A 163 -4.84 -4.64 -2.39
N ILE A 164 -4.73 -4.73 -3.71
CA ILE A 164 -3.76 -3.96 -4.46
C ILE A 164 -4.33 -3.28 -5.71
N MET A 165 -3.58 -2.31 -6.21
CA MET A 165 -3.68 -1.76 -7.56
C MET A 165 -2.67 -2.48 -8.45
N ALA A 166 -3.05 -2.89 -9.66
CA ALA A 166 -2.16 -3.65 -10.56
C ALA A 166 -0.87 -2.89 -10.90
N ALA A 167 -0.98 -1.56 -11.10
CA ALA A 167 0.15 -0.67 -11.31
C ALA A 167 -0.02 0.60 -10.46
N THR A 168 -0.23 1.74 -11.07
CA THR A 168 -0.39 3.08 -10.50
C THR A 168 -1.77 3.62 -10.80
N ALA A 169 -2.21 4.69 -10.13
CA ALA A 169 -3.52 5.27 -10.38
C ALA A 169 -3.67 5.91 -11.77
N ASP A 170 -2.58 6.32 -12.39
CA ASP A 170 -2.56 6.86 -13.76
C ASP A 170 -2.69 5.80 -14.87
N ARG A 171 -2.69 4.51 -14.53
CA ARG A 171 -2.70 3.38 -15.47
C ARG A 171 -3.94 2.51 -15.34
N VAL A 172 -4.42 2.01 -16.47
CA VAL A 172 -5.48 1.00 -16.48
C VAL A 172 -4.91 -0.40 -16.19
N PRO A 173 -5.69 -1.32 -15.55
CA PRO A 173 -7.09 -1.20 -15.14
C PRO A 173 -7.25 -0.39 -13.85
N CYS A 174 -8.31 0.42 -13.81
CA CYS A 174 -8.65 1.26 -12.65
C CYS A 174 -9.55 0.51 -11.67
N VAL A 175 -9.11 -0.63 -11.17
CA VAL A 175 -9.81 -1.49 -10.22
C VAL A 175 -8.85 -2.03 -9.17
N PHE A 176 -9.35 -2.30 -7.98
CA PHE A 176 -8.59 -3.05 -6.99
C PHE A 176 -8.62 -4.55 -7.28
N ILE A 177 -7.56 -5.22 -6.90
CA ILE A 177 -7.43 -6.68 -7.01
C ILE A 177 -7.22 -7.22 -5.61
N GLU A 178 -8.14 -8.09 -5.19
CA GLU A 178 -8.10 -8.76 -3.90
C GLU A 178 -7.81 -10.24 -4.10
N ASN A 179 -6.71 -10.71 -3.53
CA ASN A 179 -6.29 -12.12 -3.62
C ASN A 179 -6.32 -12.69 -5.05
N GLY A 180 -5.84 -11.91 -6.03
CA GLY A 180 -5.78 -12.33 -7.43
C GLY A 180 -7.08 -12.22 -8.21
N GLN A 181 -8.10 -11.55 -7.69
CA GLN A 181 -9.36 -11.29 -8.38
C GLN A 181 -9.74 -9.81 -8.31
N VAL A 182 -10.48 -9.32 -9.30
CA VAL A 182 -11.01 -7.96 -9.26
C VAL A 182 -12.01 -7.82 -8.12
N ALA A 183 -11.72 -6.92 -7.18
CA ALA A 183 -12.60 -6.62 -6.07
C ALA A 183 -13.91 -5.97 -6.57
N ASN A 184 -15.04 -6.35 -5.99
CA ASN A 184 -16.37 -5.86 -6.38
C ASN A 184 -16.68 -6.07 -7.88
N TYR A 185 -16.18 -7.15 -8.46
CA TYR A 185 -16.38 -7.46 -9.88
C TYR A 185 -17.85 -7.30 -10.31
N ASP A 186 -18.04 -6.67 -11.46
CA ASP A 186 -19.35 -6.44 -12.06
C ASP A 186 -19.52 -7.29 -13.33
N PRO A 187 -20.24 -8.42 -13.27
CA PRO A 187 -20.43 -9.28 -14.44
C PRO A 187 -21.25 -8.63 -15.55
N SER A 188 -21.97 -7.55 -15.27
CA SER A 188 -22.72 -6.78 -16.29
C SER A 188 -21.82 -5.82 -17.09
N ALA A 189 -20.59 -5.57 -16.62
CA ALA A 189 -19.64 -4.67 -17.22
C ALA A 189 -18.24 -5.32 -17.31
N PRO A 190 -18.06 -6.36 -18.13
CA PRO A 190 -16.78 -7.08 -18.23
C PRO A 190 -15.63 -6.15 -18.62
N ILE A 191 -14.46 -6.39 -18.01
CA ILE A 191 -13.28 -5.55 -18.15
C ILE A 191 -12.42 -6.03 -19.31
N GLU A 192 -12.08 -5.11 -20.21
CA GLU A 192 -11.05 -5.30 -21.22
C GLU A 192 -10.00 -4.19 -21.10
N VAL A 193 -8.72 -4.55 -21.28
CA VAL A 193 -7.58 -3.64 -21.16
C VAL A 193 -6.66 -3.77 -22.36
N SER A 194 -6.19 -2.66 -22.91
CA SER A 194 -5.25 -2.60 -24.02
C SER A 194 -4.27 -1.45 -23.84
N TYR A 195 -2.99 -1.71 -24.13
CA TYR A 195 -1.94 -0.68 -24.22
C TYR A 195 -1.51 -0.39 -25.66
N ILE A 196 -2.28 -0.93 -26.63
CA ILE A 196 -1.96 -0.83 -28.07
C ILE A 196 -2.96 0.12 -28.76
N LYS A 197 -4.26 -0.09 -28.55
CA LYS A 197 -5.33 0.67 -29.22
C LYS A 197 -6.57 0.78 -28.37
N ASN A 198 -7.34 1.85 -28.62
CA ASN A 198 -8.62 2.06 -27.97
C ASN A 198 -9.68 1.06 -28.44
N PHE A 199 -10.68 0.83 -27.62
CA PHE A 199 -11.88 0.08 -27.96
C PHE A 199 -12.86 0.94 -28.76
N PRO A 200 -13.58 0.38 -29.74
CA PRO A 200 -14.50 1.14 -30.55
C PRO A 200 -15.58 1.83 -29.68
N GLY A 201 -15.74 3.14 -29.86
CA GLY A 201 -16.75 3.92 -29.16
C GLY A 201 -16.40 4.38 -27.73
N GLU A 202 -15.25 3.93 -27.17
CA GLU A 202 -14.82 4.38 -25.85
C GLU A 202 -14.16 5.77 -25.91
N PRO A 203 -14.56 6.70 -25.01
CA PRO A 203 -13.99 8.04 -25.00
C PRO A 203 -12.55 8.06 -24.48
N THR A 204 -11.80 9.06 -24.95
CA THR A 204 -10.42 9.33 -24.47
C THR A 204 -10.28 10.76 -23.96
N GLY A 205 -9.34 11.01 -23.08
CA GLY A 205 -9.02 12.36 -22.64
C GLY A 205 -8.60 13.27 -23.76
N LYS A 206 -7.96 12.71 -24.80
CA LYS A 206 -7.53 13.42 -25.99
C LYS A 206 -8.71 13.89 -26.85
N ASP A 207 -9.67 13.00 -27.12
CA ASP A 207 -10.75 13.26 -28.07
C ASP A 207 -12.02 13.82 -27.39
N ASN A 208 -12.15 13.62 -26.07
CA ASN A 208 -13.32 14.01 -25.28
C ASN A 208 -12.91 14.80 -24.01
N PRO A 209 -12.20 15.93 -24.12
CA PRO A 209 -11.73 16.68 -22.96
C PRO A 209 -12.85 17.27 -22.09
N GLU A 210 -14.07 17.38 -22.63
CA GLU A 210 -15.27 17.80 -21.90
C GLU A 210 -15.72 16.81 -20.82
N LEU A 211 -15.28 15.55 -20.90
CA LEU A 211 -15.57 14.51 -19.91
C LEU A 211 -14.57 14.51 -18.74
N LEU A 212 -13.54 15.35 -18.80
CA LEU A 212 -12.53 15.47 -17.74
C LEU A 212 -12.97 16.49 -16.69
N TYR A 213 -13.89 16.10 -15.83
CA TYR A 213 -14.46 16.99 -14.82
C TYR A 213 -13.70 17.04 -13.49
N ASN A 214 -12.75 16.13 -13.27
CA ASN A 214 -11.95 16.09 -12.05
C ASN A 214 -10.52 16.63 -12.27
N LEU A 215 -9.75 16.03 -13.17
CA LEU A 215 -8.38 16.43 -13.45
C LEU A 215 -8.06 16.24 -14.94
N LYS A 216 -7.41 17.23 -15.53
CA LYS A 216 -7.00 17.21 -16.95
C LYS A 216 -5.55 16.78 -17.09
N PRO A 217 -5.18 16.10 -18.19
CA PRO A 217 -3.78 15.88 -18.51
C PRO A 217 -3.12 17.19 -18.96
N SER A 218 -1.83 17.35 -18.64
CA SER A 218 -0.96 18.38 -19.21
C SER A 218 -0.23 17.85 -20.46
N HIS A 219 0.26 16.60 -20.38
CA HIS A 219 0.93 15.91 -21.49
C HIS A 219 0.85 14.39 -21.27
N GLY A 220 0.72 13.60 -22.33
CA GLY A 220 0.46 12.17 -22.16
C GLY A 220 -0.79 11.90 -21.33
N HIS A 221 -0.93 10.76 -20.72
CA HIS A 221 -2.03 10.43 -19.79
C HIS A 221 -3.43 10.76 -20.32
N ASP A 222 -3.61 10.75 -21.65
CA ASP A 222 -4.79 11.26 -22.35
C ASP A 222 -5.67 10.19 -23.00
N MET A 223 -5.50 8.92 -22.55
CA MET A 223 -6.23 7.77 -23.06
C MET A 223 -7.56 7.56 -22.31
N SER A 224 -7.91 6.36 -21.86
CA SER A 224 -9.22 6.09 -21.25
C SER A 224 -9.55 7.00 -20.06
N ILE A 225 -10.81 7.35 -19.94
CA ILE A 225 -11.33 8.21 -18.87
C ILE A 225 -12.01 7.34 -17.79
N VAL A 226 -11.55 7.48 -16.54
CA VAL A 226 -12.18 6.87 -15.37
C VAL A 226 -12.30 7.93 -14.28
N ASN A 227 -13.48 8.06 -13.69
CA ASN A 227 -13.75 9.05 -12.64
C ASN A 227 -13.43 10.50 -13.07
N GLY A 228 -13.65 10.84 -14.36
CA GLY A 228 -13.38 12.19 -14.91
C GLY A 228 -11.87 12.55 -14.96
N ILE A 229 -11.02 11.55 -15.00
CA ILE A 229 -9.55 11.66 -15.13
C ILE A 229 -9.10 10.69 -16.21
N SER A 230 -8.29 11.16 -17.16
CA SER A 230 -7.74 10.29 -18.20
C SER A 230 -6.49 9.54 -17.72
N ARG A 231 -6.17 8.44 -18.38
CA ARG A 231 -5.13 7.46 -17.93
C ARG A 231 -4.15 7.16 -19.05
N ILE A 232 -3.12 6.39 -18.71
CA ILE A 232 -2.28 5.67 -19.65
C ILE A 232 -2.90 4.29 -19.91
N GLY A 233 -3.10 3.96 -21.18
CA GLY A 233 -3.75 2.74 -21.61
C GLY A 233 -5.26 2.88 -21.80
N TYR A 234 -5.84 1.87 -22.42
CA TYR A 234 -7.25 1.81 -22.79
C TYR A 234 -7.95 0.72 -22.00
N MET A 235 -9.13 1.04 -21.49
CA MET A 235 -10.01 0.07 -20.85
C MET A 235 -11.45 0.35 -21.18
N LYS A 236 -12.29 -0.70 -21.15
CA LYS A 236 -13.75 -0.58 -21.11
C LYS A 236 -14.32 -1.47 -20.02
N GLY A 237 -15.54 -1.24 -19.63
CA GLY A 237 -16.22 -2.00 -18.58
C GLY A 237 -15.76 -1.60 -17.17
N GLY A 238 -15.80 -2.56 -16.26
CA GLY A 238 -15.49 -2.38 -14.84
C GLY A 238 -16.67 -2.04 -13.95
N GLY A 239 -17.64 -1.27 -14.45
CA GLY A 239 -18.87 -0.96 -13.71
C GLY A 239 -18.62 -0.54 -12.26
N LYS A 240 -19.24 -1.23 -11.31
CA LYS A 240 -19.08 -0.94 -9.86
C LYS A 240 -17.71 -1.31 -9.28
N ALA A 241 -16.86 -2.03 -10.03
CA ALA A 241 -15.49 -2.34 -9.61
C ALA A 241 -14.53 -1.16 -9.80
N LEU A 242 -14.88 -0.17 -10.64
CA LEU A 242 -14.04 1.00 -10.85
C LEU A 242 -13.87 1.79 -9.55
N TRP A 243 -12.62 2.10 -9.21
CA TRP A 243 -12.36 2.96 -8.06
C TRP A 243 -12.79 4.42 -8.32
N LYS A 244 -12.92 5.16 -7.23
CA LYS A 244 -12.94 6.62 -7.24
C LYS A 244 -11.62 7.08 -6.65
N ASP A 245 -10.92 7.96 -7.36
CA ASP A 245 -9.57 8.38 -7.00
C ASP A 245 -9.49 8.96 -5.59
N GLU A 246 -10.46 9.78 -5.23
CA GLU A 246 -10.57 10.37 -3.90
C GLU A 246 -10.69 9.35 -2.75
N ASN A 247 -11.02 8.10 -3.04
CA ASN A 247 -11.21 7.05 -2.05
C ASN A 247 -10.09 6.00 -2.04
N ILE A 248 -9.07 6.12 -2.91
CA ILE A 248 -8.01 5.11 -3.03
C ILE A 248 -7.29 4.93 -1.69
N ALA A 249 -6.82 6.01 -1.06
CA ALA A 249 -6.11 5.95 0.20
C ALA A 249 -6.97 5.37 1.34
N ASP A 250 -8.24 5.76 1.41
CA ASP A 250 -9.19 5.22 2.39
C ASP A 250 -9.39 3.73 2.24
N SER A 251 -9.60 3.26 1.00
CA SER A 251 -9.81 1.83 0.73
C SER A 251 -8.59 0.99 1.11
N ILE A 252 -7.40 1.41 0.68
CA ILE A 252 -6.16 0.70 0.98
C ILE A 252 -5.90 0.68 2.49
N THR A 253 -6.05 1.83 3.16
CA THR A 253 -5.81 1.97 4.60
C THR A 253 -6.81 1.15 5.42
N ALA A 254 -8.08 1.12 5.04
CA ALA A 254 -9.09 0.33 5.73
C ALA A 254 -8.76 -1.18 5.71
N HIS A 255 -8.40 -1.72 4.53
CA HIS A 255 -8.01 -3.14 4.42
C HIS A 255 -6.74 -3.45 5.22
N ALA A 256 -5.76 -2.54 5.23
CA ALA A 256 -4.54 -2.69 6.05
C ALA A 256 -4.85 -2.70 7.55
N VAL A 257 -5.69 -1.79 8.03
CA VAL A 257 -6.13 -1.74 9.43
C VAL A 257 -6.91 -2.99 9.81
N ASP A 258 -7.77 -3.48 8.92
CA ASP A 258 -8.53 -4.71 9.18
C ASP A 258 -7.62 -5.95 9.22
N PHE A 259 -6.57 -6.00 8.40
CA PHE A 259 -5.54 -7.04 8.48
C PHE A 259 -4.82 -7.02 9.85
N ILE A 260 -4.41 -5.85 10.36
CA ILE A 260 -3.82 -5.73 11.70
C ILE A 260 -4.78 -6.28 12.78
N LYS A 261 -6.07 -5.95 12.69
CA LYS A 261 -7.10 -6.45 13.64
C LYS A 261 -7.23 -7.96 13.61
N GLN A 262 -7.21 -8.55 12.41
CA GLN A 262 -7.36 -10.00 12.23
C GLN A 262 -6.16 -10.78 12.76
N HIS A 263 -4.95 -10.20 12.66
CA HIS A 263 -3.68 -10.83 13.03
C HIS A 263 -3.05 -10.27 14.31
N LYS A 264 -3.82 -9.59 15.17
CA LYS A 264 -3.31 -8.95 16.40
C LYS A 264 -2.71 -9.93 17.42
N ASP A 265 -3.05 -11.21 17.36
CA ASP A 265 -2.64 -12.24 18.30
C ASP A 265 -1.50 -13.13 17.74
N GLU A 266 -0.97 -12.84 16.57
CA GLU A 266 0.14 -13.54 15.92
C GLU A 266 1.09 -12.56 15.21
N PRO A 267 2.36 -12.92 14.96
CA PRO A 267 3.26 -12.03 14.23
C PRO A 267 2.82 -11.87 12.79
N PHE A 268 2.85 -10.62 12.29
CA PHE A 268 2.52 -10.33 10.90
C PHE A 268 3.58 -9.45 10.23
N PHE A 269 3.70 -9.65 8.92
CA PHE A 269 4.42 -8.77 7.99
C PHE A 269 3.42 -8.08 7.08
N MET A 270 3.49 -6.77 7.00
CA MET A 270 2.67 -5.94 6.13
C MET A 270 3.53 -5.13 5.16
N TYR A 271 3.30 -5.31 3.87
CA TYR A 271 3.77 -4.42 2.80
C TYR A 271 2.67 -3.41 2.49
N PHE A 272 2.79 -2.20 3.03
CA PHE A 272 1.84 -1.11 2.85
C PHE A 272 2.39 -0.09 1.86
N ALA A 273 2.08 -0.28 0.59
CA ALA A 273 2.55 0.53 -0.51
C ALA A 273 1.49 1.56 -0.90
N THR A 274 1.67 2.81 -0.47
CA THR A 274 0.70 3.87 -0.78
C THR A 274 0.72 4.23 -2.26
N ASN A 275 -0.40 4.79 -2.77
CA ASN A 275 -0.43 5.45 -4.07
C ASN A 275 0.09 6.89 -3.99
N ASP A 276 -0.02 7.51 -2.82
CA ASP A 276 0.44 8.86 -2.60
C ASP A 276 1.99 8.91 -2.50
N VAL A 277 2.60 9.89 -3.16
CA VAL A 277 2.03 11.09 -3.80
C VAL A 277 2.11 11.03 -5.33
N HIS A 278 2.05 9.85 -5.93
CA HIS A 278 2.05 9.65 -7.38
C HIS A 278 0.79 10.25 -8.02
N VAL A 279 0.91 10.62 -9.27
CA VAL A 279 -0.21 11.12 -10.08
C VAL A 279 -1.21 9.99 -10.45
N PRO A 280 -2.46 10.35 -10.76
CA PRO A 280 -3.11 11.66 -10.59
C PRO A 280 -3.29 11.99 -9.10
N ARG A 281 -2.83 13.16 -8.68
CA ARG A 281 -3.02 13.62 -7.31
C ARG A 281 -4.45 14.11 -7.14
N PHE A 282 -5.30 13.23 -6.67
CA PHE A 282 -6.71 13.54 -6.44
C PHE A 282 -7.15 13.04 -5.05
N PRO A 283 -6.60 13.64 -3.98
CA PRO A 283 -6.85 13.19 -2.62
C PRO A 283 -8.30 13.43 -2.21
N HIS A 284 -8.74 12.75 -1.16
CA HIS A 284 -10.09 12.88 -0.63
C HIS A 284 -10.43 14.33 -0.28
N ASN A 285 -11.68 14.73 -0.46
CA ASN A 285 -12.17 16.10 -0.26
C ASN A 285 -11.79 16.73 1.10
N ARG A 286 -11.64 15.90 2.16
CA ARG A 286 -11.21 16.38 3.47
C ARG A 286 -9.81 16.98 3.50
N PHE A 287 -8.96 16.66 2.50
CA PHE A 287 -7.59 17.21 2.37
C PHE A 287 -7.51 18.30 1.33
N ARG A 288 -8.34 18.28 0.29
CA ARG A 288 -8.25 19.19 -0.86
C ARG A 288 -8.41 20.65 -0.48
N GLY A 289 -7.55 21.50 -1.06
CA GLY A 289 -7.55 22.95 -0.89
C GLY A 289 -7.07 23.42 0.48
N LYS A 290 -6.43 22.57 1.26
CA LYS A 290 -5.92 22.92 2.60
C LYS A 290 -4.43 23.22 2.62
N ASN A 291 -3.70 22.81 1.59
CA ASN A 291 -2.27 23.02 1.49
C ASN A 291 -1.92 24.07 0.43
N LYS A 292 -0.91 24.91 0.72
CA LYS A 292 -0.44 25.96 -0.21
C LYS A 292 0.25 25.38 -1.46
N MET A 293 0.70 24.13 -1.39
CA MET A 293 1.26 23.40 -2.54
C MET A 293 0.19 22.70 -3.39
N GLY A 294 -1.10 23.11 -3.28
CA GLY A 294 -2.19 22.55 -4.04
C GLY A 294 -2.36 21.03 -3.85
N LEU A 295 -2.76 20.33 -4.92
CA LEU A 295 -3.05 18.90 -4.86
C LEU A 295 -1.86 18.04 -4.41
N ARG A 296 -0.61 18.44 -4.74
CA ARG A 296 0.57 17.73 -4.28
C ARG A 296 0.71 17.79 -2.73
N GLY A 297 0.58 18.98 -2.15
CA GLY A 297 0.62 19.14 -0.70
C GLY A 297 -0.54 18.46 0.01
N ASP A 298 -1.73 18.48 -0.59
CA ASP A 298 -2.90 17.77 -0.09
C ASP A 298 -2.71 16.24 -0.12
N ALA A 299 -2.03 15.70 -1.16
CA ALA A 299 -1.69 14.28 -1.26
C ALA A 299 -0.64 13.86 -0.21
N ILE A 300 0.35 14.71 0.08
CA ILE A 300 1.31 14.46 1.17
C ILE A 300 0.58 14.41 2.53
N ALA A 301 -0.37 15.33 2.76
CA ALA A 301 -1.17 15.31 3.98
C ALA A 301 -2.05 14.04 4.08
N GLN A 302 -2.57 13.55 2.96
CA GLN A 302 -3.30 12.27 2.88
C GLN A 302 -2.39 11.07 3.17
N PHE A 303 -1.17 11.07 2.64
CA PHE A 303 -0.17 10.07 2.97
C PHE A 303 0.10 10.02 4.48
N ASP A 304 0.38 11.18 5.08
CA ASP A 304 0.61 11.27 6.54
C ASP A 304 -0.58 10.77 7.34
N TRP A 305 -1.81 11.06 6.90
CA TRP A 305 -3.03 10.52 7.50
C TRP A 305 -3.08 8.99 7.41
N SER A 306 -2.72 8.40 6.29
CA SER A 306 -2.69 6.92 6.14
C SER A 306 -1.70 6.29 7.13
N VAL A 307 -0.51 6.89 7.28
CA VAL A 307 0.46 6.50 8.32
C VAL A 307 -0.17 6.59 9.71
N GLY A 308 -0.84 7.70 10.00
CA GLY A 308 -1.53 7.92 11.28
C GLY A 308 -2.58 6.87 11.61
N GLN A 309 -3.33 6.40 10.62
CA GLN A 309 -4.34 5.35 10.82
C GLN A 309 -3.71 4.01 11.22
N LEU A 310 -2.57 3.65 10.65
CA LEU A 310 -1.83 2.45 11.06
C LEU A 310 -1.30 2.60 12.49
N LEU A 311 -0.69 3.74 12.83
CA LEU A 311 -0.20 4.01 14.17
C LEU A 311 -1.33 3.96 15.21
N GLU A 312 -2.46 4.59 14.92
CA GLU A 312 -3.63 4.57 15.79
C GLU A 312 -4.18 3.16 16.00
N ALA A 313 -4.20 2.33 14.95
CA ALA A 313 -4.62 0.95 15.04
C ALA A 313 -3.70 0.14 15.97
N LEU A 314 -2.38 0.29 15.82
CA LEU A 314 -1.40 -0.36 16.68
C LEU A 314 -1.53 0.09 18.14
N ASP A 315 -1.69 1.40 18.38
CA ASP A 315 -1.88 1.96 19.73
C ASP A 315 -3.14 1.37 20.40
N LYS A 316 -4.28 1.37 19.70
CA LYS A 316 -5.57 0.86 20.22
C LYS A 316 -5.53 -0.63 20.54
N MET A 317 -4.69 -1.40 19.84
CA MET A 317 -4.55 -2.83 20.05
C MET A 317 -3.40 -3.21 20.99
N GLY A 318 -2.63 -2.23 21.48
CA GLY A 318 -1.47 -2.47 22.35
C GLY A 318 -0.29 -3.15 21.63
N LEU A 319 -0.19 -2.98 20.31
CA LEU A 319 0.84 -3.61 19.47
C LEU A 319 2.06 -2.74 19.23
N THR A 320 2.01 -1.45 19.54
CA THR A 320 3.03 -0.45 19.23
C THR A 320 4.43 -0.86 19.68
N GLN A 321 4.57 -1.37 20.92
CA GLN A 321 5.87 -1.75 21.49
C GLN A 321 6.46 -3.03 20.87
N ASN A 322 5.66 -3.83 20.19
CA ASN A 322 6.10 -5.07 19.53
C ASN A 322 5.95 -4.98 18.00
N THR A 323 6.07 -3.79 17.43
CA THR A 323 5.97 -3.57 15.97
C THR A 323 7.14 -2.75 15.47
N LEU A 324 7.90 -3.31 14.53
CA LEU A 324 8.90 -2.58 13.76
C LEU A 324 8.21 -1.94 12.55
N ILE A 325 8.29 -0.61 12.45
CA ILE A 325 7.77 0.14 11.31
C ILE A 325 8.95 0.70 10.52
N ILE A 326 9.00 0.39 9.22
CA ILE A 326 9.99 0.91 8.28
C ILE A 326 9.24 1.76 7.26
N LEU A 327 9.57 3.05 7.17
CA LEU A 327 9.01 3.97 6.20
C LEU A 327 10.09 4.37 5.20
N SER A 328 9.80 4.21 3.91
CA SER A 328 10.66 4.62 2.80
C SER A 328 9.84 5.08 1.61
N SER A 329 10.49 5.63 0.59
CA SER A 329 9.91 5.91 -0.72
C SER A 329 10.59 5.06 -1.79
N ASP A 330 9.86 4.68 -2.83
CA ASP A 330 10.41 3.86 -3.91
C ASP A 330 11.42 4.62 -4.79
N ASN A 331 11.22 5.91 -4.97
CA ASN A 331 12.13 6.82 -5.65
C ASN A 331 11.99 8.24 -5.09
N GLY A 332 12.76 9.16 -5.65
CA GLY A 332 12.66 10.59 -5.35
C GLY A 332 11.38 11.23 -5.92
N PRO A 333 11.18 12.54 -5.69
CA PRO A 333 9.96 13.22 -6.09
C PRO A 333 9.86 13.33 -7.60
N VAL A 334 8.65 13.12 -8.12
CA VAL A 334 8.24 13.52 -9.47
C VAL A 334 7.24 14.65 -9.31
N VAL A 335 7.57 15.86 -9.76
CA VAL A 335 6.72 17.04 -9.53
C VAL A 335 5.75 17.21 -10.67
N ASP A 336 6.23 17.29 -11.91
CA ASP A 336 5.41 17.35 -13.12
C ASP A 336 5.37 15.97 -13.79
N ASP A 337 4.21 15.34 -13.83
CA ASP A 337 4.02 14.03 -14.44
C ASP A 337 2.62 13.90 -15.06
N GLY A 338 2.43 14.58 -16.17
CA GLY A 338 1.32 14.35 -17.10
C GLY A 338 -0.04 14.93 -16.73
N TYR A 339 -0.19 15.61 -15.58
CA TYR A 339 -1.48 16.21 -15.18
C TYR A 339 -1.35 17.71 -14.86
N ASP A 340 -2.41 18.48 -15.16
CA ASP A 340 -2.51 19.91 -14.85
C ASP A 340 -2.94 20.13 -13.38
N ASP A 341 -2.08 19.70 -12.46
CA ASP A 341 -2.28 19.88 -11.01
C ASP A 341 -1.48 21.07 -10.45
N LYS A 342 -0.74 21.78 -11.31
CA LYS A 342 0.08 22.96 -10.99
C LYS A 342 1.15 22.70 -9.92
N ALA A 343 1.63 21.47 -9.81
CA ALA A 343 2.54 21.11 -8.74
C ALA A 343 3.84 21.92 -8.77
N GLU A 344 4.44 22.17 -9.94
CA GLU A 344 5.63 23.01 -10.06
C GLU A 344 5.40 24.48 -9.66
N GLU A 345 4.30 25.07 -10.13
CA GLU A 345 3.94 26.46 -9.85
C GLU A 345 3.68 26.69 -8.36
N LEU A 346 3.15 25.69 -7.67
CA LEU A 346 2.70 25.78 -6.28
C LEU A 346 3.71 25.26 -5.25
N LEU A 347 4.95 24.94 -5.64
CA LEU A 347 5.99 24.53 -4.67
C LEU A 347 6.29 25.62 -3.63
N ASN A 348 6.16 26.92 -3.99
CA ASN A 348 6.33 28.04 -3.06
C ASN A 348 7.67 28.00 -2.28
N GLY A 349 8.76 27.64 -2.96
CA GLY A 349 10.08 27.46 -2.35
C GLY A 349 10.24 26.18 -1.53
N HIS A 350 9.34 25.22 -1.70
CA HIS A 350 9.50 23.87 -1.21
C HIS A 350 10.47 23.09 -2.10
N GLU A 351 11.41 22.38 -1.48
CA GLU A 351 12.45 21.59 -2.15
C GLU A 351 12.16 20.09 -1.95
N PRO A 352 11.37 19.43 -2.83
CA PRO A 352 10.94 18.06 -2.63
C PRO A 352 12.08 17.05 -2.52
N ALA A 353 13.19 17.29 -3.26
CA ALA A 353 14.39 16.46 -3.20
C ALA A 353 15.23 16.68 -1.94
N GLY A 354 14.94 17.72 -1.17
CA GLY A 354 15.76 18.20 -0.05
C GLY A 354 16.93 19.08 -0.50
N ASN A 355 17.53 19.76 0.46
CA ASN A 355 18.71 20.63 0.25
C ASN A 355 20.00 19.84 0.41
#